data_cdae04ba61dcf9e68d6c8d99e929901f
#
_entry.id   cdae04ba61dcf9e68d6c8d99e929901f
#
_cell.length_a   1.000
_cell.length_b   1.000
_cell.length_c   1.000
_cell.angle_alpha   90.00
_cell.angle_beta   90.00
_cell.angle_gamma   90.00
#
_symmetry.space_group_name_H-M   'P 1'
#
loop_
_entity.id
_entity.type
_entity.pdbx_description
1 polymer ?
#
loop_
_entity_poly.entity_id
_entity_poly.type
_entity_poly.pdbx_seq_one_letter_code
_entity_poly.pdbx_strand_id
1 'polypeptide(L)'
;MTTTTDTSLLSDPRRQAALLFWQGYSVPQIAEQLQVKRPTVQSWKQRDKWEETAPLNRVEFTLEARLIQLYAKPDLTAHDFKVADFLARQMERLARVNRYGQTGNEADLNPNVANRNKGEKKTPKKNFFSEEAIEKLEEIFLEQSFDYQLEWWRAGLAHRIRNILKSRQIGATFYFAREALLQALKTGHNQIFLSASKTQAYVFRKYIIAFARQAGVELTGDPIVLGNNGAELMFLGTNANTAQSHNGDLYVDEIFWIPNFQKLKRVAGGMSSQEHLRTTYFSTPSSLAHGAYPFWSGEQFNKGRSDKSERVDIDISHAALAKGVACPDGQWRQIVTIEDALAKGCTLFNIDTLKRENSVDEFRNLFMCEFVDDKASVFPFEELQRCMVDSLEKWEDYAPFADRSFGHRPVWIGYDPSLRGDSAGCVVIAPPVVAGGKFRILERHQWKGMDFAQQAESIRELTQKYTVEYIGIDATGLGQGVFQLVRSFYPAAREIRYTPEMKTAMVLKAKDTI
;
A
#
# COMPACT_ATOMS: atom_id res chain seq x y z
N MET A 1 -34.17 13.87 -25.48
CA MET A 1 -34.67 13.35 -24.19
C MET A 1 -33.98 14.12 -23.08
N THR A 2 -34.68 15.12 -22.56
CA THR A 2 -34.20 16.01 -21.50
C THR A 2 -34.36 15.25 -20.18
N THR A 3 -33.26 14.85 -19.58
CA THR A 3 -33.23 14.32 -18.22
C THR A 3 -33.53 15.45 -17.23
N THR A 4 -34.77 15.48 -16.79
CA THR A 4 -35.20 16.27 -15.63
C THR A 4 -34.45 15.73 -14.39
N THR A 5 -33.41 16.40 -13.99
CA THR A 5 -32.79 16.20 -12.68
C THR A 5 -33.78 16.63 -11.63
N ASP A 6 -34.20 15.69 -10.81
CA ASP A 6 -35.14 15.91 -9.70
C ASP A 6 -34.48 16.86 -8.68
N THR A 7 -34.89 18.12 -8.73
CA THR A 7 -34.41 19.23 -7.88
C THR A 7 -35.16 19.33 -6.55
N SER A 8 -35.88 18.29 -6.15
CA SER A 8 -36.75 18.28 -4.97
C SER A 8 -36.03 18.32 -3.62
N LEU A 9 -34.68 18.24 -3.59
CA LEU A 9 -33.90 18.21 -2.34
C LEU A 9 -33.34 19.56 -1.87
N LEU A 10 -33.54 20.66 -2.60
CA LEU A 10 -33.39 22.01 -2.05
C LEU A 10 -34.78 22.51 -1.61
N SER A 11 -35.19 22.12 -0.43
CA SER A 11 -36.55 22.29 0.06
C SER A 11 -36.97 23.73 0.36
N ASP A 12 -36.13 24.74 0.13
CA ASP A 12 -36.48 26.14 0.34
C ASP A 12 -36.42 26.95 -0.97
N PRO A 13 -37.58 27.22 -1.60
CA PRO A 13 -37.68 28.03 -2.82
C PRO A 13 -37.06 29.44 -2.66
N ARG A 14 -37.03 29.99 -1.43
CA ARG A 14 -36.45 31.29 -1.14
C ARG A 14 -34.92 31.28 -1.30
N ARG A 15 -34.26 30.20 -0.86
CA ARG A 15 -32.80 30.02 -1.07
C ARG A 15 -32.47 29.84 -2.55
N GLN A 16 -33.27 29.06 -3.28
CA GLN A 16 -33.09 28.88 -4.71
C GLN A 16 -33.26 30.21 -5.48
N ALA A 17 -34.25 31.00 -5.11
CA ALA A 17 -34.50 32.32 -5.71
C ALA A 17 -33.30 33.29 -5.52
N ALA A 18 -32.68 33.28 -4.35
CA ALA A 18 -31.47 34.07 -4.09
C ALA A 18 -30.30 33.64 -4.98
N LEU A 19 -30.04 32.31 -5.12
CA LEU A 19 -28.99 31.79 -5.99
C LEU A 19 -29.22 32.17 -7.46
N LEU A 20 -30.42 32.02 -7.97
CA LEU A 20 -30.79 32.42 -9.34
C LEU A 20 -30.60 33.92 -9.57
N PHE A 21 -30.96 34.76 -8.56
CA PHE A 21 -30.77 36.19 -8.65
C PHE A 21 -29.28 36.54 -8.78
N TRP A 22 -28.39 35.94 -7.99
CA TRP A 22 -26.95 36.17 -8.07
C TRP A 22 -26.30 35.57 -9.32
N GLN A 23 -26.96 34.64 -9.99
CA GLN A 23 -26.58 34.15 -11.33
C GLN A 23 -27.03 35.09 -12.45
N GLY A 24 -27.76 36.19 -12.14
CA GLY A 24 -28.19 37.20 -13.10
C GLY A 24 -29.62 37.05 -13.64
N TYR A 25 -30.42 36.07 -13.11
CA TYR A 25 -31.83 35.96 -13.48
C TYR A 25 -32.65 37.12 -12.90
N SER A 26 -33.57 37.63 -13.72
CA SER A 26 -34.49 38.66 -13.28
C SER A 26 -35.63 38.08 -12.42
N VAL A 27 -36.22 38.93 -11.54
CA VAL A 27 -37.33 38.50 -10.67
C VAL A 27 -38.48 37.78 -11.44
N PRO A 28 -38.89 38.24 -12.65
CA PRO A 28 -39.86 37.53 -13.45
C PRO A 28 -39.44 36.11 -13.85
N GLN A 29 -38.20 35.97 -14.31
CA GLN A 29 -37.65 34.66 -14.72
C GLN A 29 -37.54 33.69 -13.51
N ILE A 30 -37.13 34.18 -12.36
CA ILE A 30 -37.07 33.41 -11.11
C ILE A 30 -38.47 32.96 -10.68
N ALA A 31 -39.43 33.83 -10.76
CA ALA A 31 -40.84 33.52 -10.40
C ALA A 31 -41.43 32.42 -11.31
N GLU A 32 -41.16 32.50 -12.62
CA GLU A 32 -41.53 31.49 -13.59
C GLU A 32 -40.84 30.13 -13.35
N GLN A 33 -39.53 30.16 -13.17
CA GLN A 33 -38.72 28.94 -13.00
C GLN A 33 -39.04 28.19 -11.70
N LEU A 34 -39.31 28.91 -10.62
CA LEU A 34 -39.66 28.31 -9.32
C LEU A 34 -41.19 28.15 -9.12
N GLN A 35 -42.02 28.53 -10.10
CA GLN A 35 -43.49 28.51 -10.02
C GLN A 35 -44.04 29.25 -8.80
N VAL A 36 -43.40 30.37 -8.44
CA VAL A 36 -43.78 31.23 -7.31
C VAL A 36 -44.28 32.58 -7.83
N LYS A 37 -45.23 33.21 -7.10
CA LYS A 37 -45.76 34.51 -7.51
C LYS A 37 -44.65 35.58 -7.48
N ARG A 38 -44.61 36.44 -8.52
CA ARG A 38 -43.63 37.57 -8.64
C ARG A 38 -43.53 38.45 -7.36
N PRO A 39 -44.67 38.87 -6.73
CA PRO A 39 -44.59 39.66 -5.50
C PRO A 39 -43.89 38.93 -4.36
N THR A 40 -43.98 37.61 -4.29
CA THR A 40 -43.30 36.78 -3.28
C THR A 40 -41.81 36.83 -3.46
N VAL A 41 -41.31 36.63 -4.69
CA VAL A 41 -39.88 36.74 -5.01
C VAL A 41 -39.36 38.15 -4.75
N GLN A 42 -40.12 39.17 -5.12
CA GLN A 42 -39.78 40.57 -4.85
C GLN A 42 -39.68 40.86 -3.33
N SER A 43 -40.64 40.32 -2.55
CA SER A 43 -40.60 40.45 -1.08
C SER A 43 -39.36 39.76 -0.47
N TRP A 44 -39.02 38.58 -0.95
CA TRP A 44 -37.79 37.90 -0.51
C TRP A 44 -36.54 38.72 -0.83
N LYS A 45 -36.41 39.21 -2.08
CA LYS A 45 -35.32 40.05 -2.52
C LYS A 45 -35.10 41.26 -1.61
N GLN A 46 -36.21 41.97 -1.29
CA GLN A 46 -36.15 43.16 -0.43
C GLN A 46 -35.83 42.81 1.02
N ARG A 47 -36.48 41.78 1.58
CA ARG A 47 -36.32 41.38 2.98
C ARG A 47 -34.91 40.85 3.28
N ASP A 48 -34.34 40.08 2.37
CA ASP A 48 -33.04 39.46 2.52
C ASP A 48 -31.92 40.31 1.89
N LYS A 49 -32.27 41.49 1.34
CA LYS A 49 -31.31 42.45 0.78
C LYS A 49 -30.32 41.85 -0.21
N TRP A 50 -30.81 41.04 -1.16
CA TRP A 50 -29.95 40.27 -2.10
C TRP A 50 -28.97 41.16 -2.89
N GLU A 51 -29.33 42.42 -3.19
CA GLU A 51 -28.47 43.38 -3.88
C GLU A 51 -27.30 43.88 -2.99
N GLU A 52 -27.55 43.98 -1.69
CA GLU A 52 -26.56 44.47 -0.71
C GLU A 52 -25.63 43.35 -0.19
N THR A 53 -25.92 42.08 -0.51
CA THR A 53 -25.14 40.95 -0.04
C THR A 53 -23.71 41.02 -0.60
N ALA A 54 -22.72 41.00 0.30
CA ALA A 54 -21.31 41.06 -0.07
C ALA A 54 -20.90 39.87 -0.97
N PRO A 55 -19.98 40.07 -1.94
CA PRO A 55 -19.57 39.01 -2.85
C PRO A 55 -19.09 37.74 -2.14
N LEU A 56 -18.36 37.84 -1.04
CA LEU A 56 -17.88 36.70 -0.25
C LEU A 56 -19.03 35.90 0.33
N ASN A 57 -20.05 36.53 0.86
CA ASN A 57 -21.23 35.85 1.43
C ASN A 57 -22.04 35.13 0.34
N ARG A 58 -22.06 35.66 -0.90
CA ARG A 58 -22.71 34.95 -2.04
C ARG A 58 -21.98 33.67 -2.40
N VAL A 59 -20.63 33.72 -2.38
CA VAL A 59 -19.80 32.52 -2.66
C VAL A 59 -19.97 31.51 -1.52
N GLU A 60 -19.91 31.92 -0.27
CA GLU A 60 -20.12 31.07 0.91
C GLU A 60 -21.46 30.34 0.85
N PHE A 61 -22.53 31.07 0.57
CA PHE A 61 -23.88 30.53 0.40
C PHE A 61 -23.97 29.50 -0.75
N THR A 62 -23.28 29.75 -1.84
CA THR A 62 -23.23 28.85 -3.00
C THR A 62 -22.48 27.56 -2.69
N LEU A 63 -21.36 27.65 -1.98
CA LEU A 63 -20.57 26.49 -1.55
C LEU A 63 -21.33 25.63 -0.54
N GLU A 64 -21.99 26.27 0.44
CA GLU A 64 -22.86 25.61 1.42
C GLU A 64 -23.98 24.84 0.72
N ALA A 65 -24.72 25.50 -0.17
CA ALA A 65 -25.82 24.89 -0.91
C ALA A 65 -25.33 23.67 -1.72
N ARG A 66 -24.18 23.77 -2.38
CA ARG A 66 -23.60 22.68 -3.15
C ARG A 66 -23.16 21.52 -2.28
N LEU A 67 -22.60 21.80 -1.12
CA LEU A 67 -22.16 20.78 -0.16
C LEU A 67 -23.36 20.01 0.42
N ILE A 68 -24.43 20.74 0.79
CA ILE A 68 -25.69 20.14 1.25
C ILE A 68 -26.31 19.23 0.17
N GLN A 69 -26.38 19.69 -1.09
CA GLN A 69 -26.85 18.86 -2.20
C GLN A 69 -26.06 17.58 -2.38
N LEU A 70 -24.75 17.69 -2.21
CA LEU A 70 -23.87 16.55 -2.38
C LEU A 70 -24.11 15.49 -1.29
N TYR A 71 -24.20 15.92 -0.03
CA TYR A 71 -24.46 15.01 1.11
C TYR A 71 -25.89 14.45 1.14
N ALA A 72 -26.83 15.09 0.47
CA ALA A 72 -28.21 14.62 0.36
C ALA A 72 -28.41 13.48 -0.67
N LYS A 73 -27.38 13.17 -1.47
CA LYS A 73 -27.46 12.04 -2.41
C LYS A 73 -27.51 10.71 -1.65
N PRO A 74 -28.41 9.79 -2.03
CA PRO A 74 -28.51 8.47 -1.39
C PRO A 74 -27.26 7.61 -1.63
N ASP A 75 -26.63 7.73 -2.81
CA ASP A 75 -25.42 7.00 -3.20
C ASP A 75 -24.33 7.99 -3.58
N LEU A 76 -23.31 8.12 -2.72
CA LEU A 76 -22.14 8.97 -2.96
C LEU A 76 -21.06 8.19 -3.69
N THR A 77 -20.61 8.71 -4.82
CA THR A 77 -19.47 8.19 -5.57
C THR A 77 -18.14 8.70 -5.02
N ALA A 78 -17.02 8.06 -5.40
CA ALA A 78 -15.68 8.55 -5.06
C ALA A 78 -15.43 9.98 -5.56
N HIS A 79 -15.99 10.34 -6.71
CA HIS A 79 -15.95 11.71 -7.23
C HIS A 79 -16.70 12.69 -6.32
N ASP A 80 -17.88 12.32 -5.81
CA ASP A 80 -18.66 13.16 -4.91
C ASP A 80 -17.90 13.48 -3.61
N PHE A 81 -17.16 12.52 -3.06
CA PHE A 81 -16.30 12.75 -1.89
C PHE A 81 -15.14 13.73 -2.19
N LYS A 82 -14.51 13.63 -3.38
CA LYS A 82 -13.49 14.60 -3.81
C LYS A 82 -14.06 16.01 -3.91
N VAL A 83 -15.25 16.12 -4.48
CA VAL A 83 -15.94 17.41 -4.60
C VAL A 83 -16.33 17.96 -3.22
N ALA A 84 -16.86 17.12 -2.32
CA ALA A 84 -17.21 17.52 -0.95
C ALA A 84 -15.99 18.07 -0.18
N ASP A 85 -14.87 17.36 -0.24
CA ASP A 85 -13.63 17.78 0.40
C ASP A 85 -13.10 19.09 -0.18
N PHE A 86 -13.11 19.23 -1.51
CA PHE A 86 -12.76 20.51 -2.17
C PHE A 86 -13.66 21.66 -1.70
N LEU A 87 -14.98 21.47 -1.65
CA LEU A 87 -15.92 22.50 -1.23
C LEU A 87 -15.70 22.89 0.25
N ALA A 88 -15.49 21.91 1.13
CA ALA A 88 -15.20 22.15 2.55
C ALA A 88 -13.93 23.01 2.74
N ARG A 89 -12.88 22.71 2.00
CA ARG A 89 -11.64 23.53 2.02
C ARG A 89 -11.85 24.96 1.49
N GLN A 90 -12.67 25.12 0.45
CA GLN A 90 -12.98 26.47 -0.03
C GLN A 90 -13.78 27.27 1.02
N MET A 91 -14.69 26.65 1.76
CA MET A 91 -15.40 27.28 2.87
C MET A 91 -14.44 27.70 4.00
N GLU A 92 -13.48 26.85 4.36
CA GLU A 92 -12.46 27.19 5.35
C GLU A 92 -11.60 28.41 4.90
N ARG A 93 -11.18 28.42 3.63
CA ARG A 93 -10.44 29.57 3.06
C ARG A 93 -11.28 30.85 3.11
N LEU A 94 -12.56 30.78 2.78
CA LEU A 94 -13.46 31.95 2.88
C LEU A 94 -13.65 32.42 4.31
N ALA A 95 -13.77 31.51 5.27
CA ALA A 95 -13.86 31.88 6.70
C ALA A 95 -12.60 32.62 7.17
N ARG A 96 -11.40 32.22 6.72
CA ARG A 96 -10.15 32.94 6.97
C ARG A 96 -10.17 34.35 6.37
N VAL A 97 -10.63 34.53 5.13
CA VAL A 97 -10.74 35.82 4.45
C VAL A 97 -11.76 36.71 5.15
N ASN A 98 -12.92 36.16 5.55
CA ASN A 98 -13.93 36.91 6.30
C ASN A 98 -13.39 37.42 7.64
N ARG A 99 -12.65 36.58 8.36
CA ARG A 99 -12.01 36.95 9.62
C ARG A 99 -10.98 38.06 9.42
N TYR A 100 -10.14 37.95 8.38
CA TYR A 100 -9.21 39.01 8.01
C TYR A 100 -9.93 40.33 7.70
N GLY A 101 -11.05 40.28 6.97
CA GLY A 101 -11.88 41.47 6.67
C GLY A 101 -12.42 42.17 7.93
N GLN A 102 -12.62 41.42 9.04
CA GLN A 102 -13.09 41.95 10.32
C GLN A 102 -11.94 42.45 11.20
N THR A 103 -10.81 41.76 11.22
CA THR A 103 -9.70 42.03 12.15
C THR A 103 -8.58 42.85 11.53
N GLY A 104 -8.42 42.82 10.20
CA GLY A 104 -7.28 43.39 9.48
C GLY A 104 -5.94 42.73 9.80
N ASN A 105 -5.94 41.57 10.48
CA ASN A 105 -4.73 40.89 10.90
C ASN A 105 -4.28 39.89 9.86
N GLU A 106 -3.12 40.07 9.23
CA GLU A 106 -2.55 39.16 8.22
C GLU A 106 -2.39 37.71 8.72
N ALA A 107 -2.29 37.52 10.04
CA ALA A 107 -2.22 36.17 10.63
C ALA A 107 -3.53 35.37 10.44
N ASP A 108 -4.65 36.01 10.20
CA ASP A 108 -5.93 35.35 9.92
C ASP A 108 -5.98 34.77 8.49
N LEU A 109 -5.26 35.37 7.54
CA LEU A 109 -5.09 34.83 6.18
C LEU A 109 -4.03 33.75 6.13
N ASN A 110 -2.94 33.96 6.83
CA ASN A 110 -1.84 33.01 6.90
C ASN A 110 -1.26 32.98 8.32
N PRO A 111 -1.58 31.92 9.11
CA PRO A 111 -1.08 31.78 10.49
C PRO A 111 0.45 31.87 10.62
N ASN A 112 1.18 31.58 9.54
CA ASN A 112 2.64 31.68 9.54
C ASN A 112 3.15 33.14 9.56
N VAL A 113 2.32 34.12 9.21
CA VAL A 113 2.71 35.54 9.26
C VAL A 113 2.84 36.03 10.70
N ALA A 114 2.02 35.53 11.62
CA ALA A 114 2.12 35.85 13.06
C ALA A 114 3.49 35.45 13.65
N ASN A 115 4.16 34.45 13.07
CA ASN A 115 5.47 33.99 13.49
C ASN A 115 6.63 34.71 12.78
N ARG A 116 6.39 35.43 11.67
CA ARG A 116 7.42 36.15 10.90
C ARG A 116 8.10 37.28 11.71
N ASN A 117 7.37 37.89 12.61
CA ASN A 117 7.82 39.05 13.40
C ASN A 117 8.18 38.71 14.85
N LYS A 118 8.11 37.45 15.24
CA LYS A 118 8.46 36.96 16.59
C LYS A 118 9.82 36.27 16.59
N GLY A 119 10.90 37.06 16.77
CA GLY A 119 12.20 36.55 17.21
C GLY A 119 13.09 35.95 16.12
N GLU A 120 14.34 35.63 16.49
CA GLU A 120 15.40 35.05 15.67
C GLU A 120 14.90 33.95 14.74
N LYS A 121 15.39 33.92 13.49
CA LYS A 121 15.15 32.85 12.52
C LYS A 121 15.43 31.52 13.19
N LYS A 122 14.39 30.83 13.67
CA LYS A 122 14.54 29.45 14.14
C LYS A 122 15.07 28.64 12.97
N THR A 123 16.19 27.97 13.16
CA THR A 123 16.69 26.93 12.24
C THR A 123 15.50 26.08 11.80
N PRO A 124 15.28 25.87 10.51
CA PRO A 124 14.13 25.08 10.06
C PRO A 124 14.16 23.71 10.76
N LYS A 125 13.07 23.37 11.43
CA LYS A 125 12.98 22.07 12.10
C LYS A 125 13.16 20.97 11.04
N LYS A 126 14.05 20.05 11.34
CA LYS A 126 14.26 18.87 10.51
C LYS A 126 12.94 18.10 10.34
N ASN A 127 12.64 17.60 9.14
CA ASN A 127 11.42 16.83 8.83
C ASN A 127 10.12 17.62 9.15
N PHE A 128 10.09 18.90 8.92
CA PHE A 128 8.95 19.77 9.24
C PHE A 128 8.14 20.09 7.97
N PHE A 129 6.82 20.01 8.07
CA PHE A 129 5.87 20.35 7.02
C PHE A 129 5.10 21.62 7.40
N SER A 130 5.02 22.60 6.51
CA SER A 130 4.09 23.70 6.66
C SER A 130 2.65 23.26 6.39
N GLU A 131 1.66 24.07 6.78
CA GLU A 131 0.25 23.75 6.49
C GLU A 131 0.02 23.61 4.98
N GLU A 132 0.59 24.50 4.17
CA GLU A 132 0.50 24.42 2.71
C GLU A 132 1.14 23.15 2.13
N ALA A 133 2.24 22.68 2.75
CA ALA A 133 2.87 21.43 2.34
C ALA A 133 1.98 20.21 2.66
N ILE A 134 1.29 20.23 3.80
CA ILE A 134 0.34 19.17 4.18
C ILE A 134 -0.87 19.18 3.25
N GLU A 135 -1.48 20.35 3.01
CA GLU A 135 -2.60 20.50 2.07
C GLU A 135 -2.24 19.98 0.67
N LYS A 136 -1.06 20.35 0.18
CA LYS A 136 -0.56 19.89 -1.11
C LYS A 136 -0.41 18.36 -1.16
N LEU A 137 0.11 17.75 -0.09
CA LEU A 137 0.22 16.28 -0.03
C LEU A 137 -1.15 15.60 -0.03
N GLU A 138 -2.14 16.20 0.64
CA GLU A 138 -3.51 15.69 0.64
C GLU A 138 -4.15 15.76 -0.75
N GLU A 139 -3.99 16.88 -1.45
CA GLU A 139 -4.47 17.03 -2.82
C GLU A 139 -3.84 15.96 -3.74
N ILE A 140 -2.52 15.82 -3.70
CA ILE A 140 -1.79 14.82 -4.50
C ILE A 140 -2.23 13.40 -4.13
N PHE A 141 -2.42 13.10 -2.85
CA PHE A 141 -2.85 11.78 -2.38
C PHE A 141 -4.23 11.42 -2.94
N LEU A 142 -5.19 12.32 -2.85
CA LEU A 142 -6.54 12.09 -3.35
C LEU A 142 -6.58 11.99 -4.88
N GLU A 143 -5.84 12.86 -5.58
CA GLU A 143 -5.80 12.89 -7.03
C GLU A 143 -5.16 11.63 -7.64
N GLN A 144 -4.11 11.11 -7.00
CA GLN A 144 -3.36 9.96 -7.49
C GLN A 144 -3.85 8.62 -6.93
N SER A 145 -4.89 8.60 -6.09
CA SER A 145 -5.46 7.36 -5.56
C SER A 145 -6.54 6.81 -6.47
N PHE A 146 -6.49 5.50 -6.71
CA PHE A 146 -7.55 4.75 -7.37
C PHE A 146 -8.77 4.60 -6.48
N ASP A 147 -9.94 4.31 -7.05
CA ASP A 147 -11.19 4.24 -6.30
C ASP A 147 -11.16 3.19 -5.16
N TYR A 148 -10.56 2.01 -5.40
CA TYR A 148 -10.40 1.00 -4.33
C TYR A 148 -9.45 1.48 -3.21
N GLN A 149 -8.46 2.32 -3.49
CA GLN A 149 -7.60 2.91 -2.48
C GLN A 149 -8.35 3.97 -1.67
N LEU A 150 -9.24 4.72 -2.28
CA LEU A 150 -10.15 5.63 -1.58
C LEU A 150 -11.17 4.88 -0.71
N GLU A 151 -11.57 3.66 -1.08
CA GLU A 151 -12.34 2.76 -0.19
C GLU A 151 -11.51 2.38 1.05
N TRP A 152 -10.22 2.06 0.88
CA TRP A 152 -9.32 1.80 2.01
C TRP A 152 -9.18 3.01 2.92
N TRP A 153 -9.09 4.23 2.35
CA TRP A 153 -9.05 5.46 3.13
C TRP A 153 -10.29 5.61 4.03
N ARG A 154 -11.48 5.47 3.44
CA ARG A 154 -12.76 5.55 4.18
C ARG A 154 -12.85 4.48 5.26
N ALA A 155 -12.47 3.24 4.93
CA ALA A 155 -12.44 2.15 5.89
C ALA A 155 -11.45 2.43 7.04
N GLY A 156 -10.30 3.06 6.76
CA GLY A 156 -9.34 3.46 7.77
C GLY A 156 -9.84 4.53 8.72
N LEU A 157 -10.77 5.39 8.28
CA LEU A 157 -11.42 6.38 9.13
C LEU A 157 -12.52 5.78 10.01
N ALA A 158 -13.20 4.74 9.52
CA ALA A 158 -14.37 4.14 10.17
C ALA A 158 -14.05 2.92 11.04
N HIS A 159 -12.98 2.18 10.73
CA HIS A 159 -12.67 0.89 11.34
C HIS A 159 -11.26 0.87 11.91
N ARG A 160 -11.15 0.39 13.13
CA ARG A 160 -9.87 0.25 13.84
C ARG A 160 -8.98 -0.82 13.22
N ILE A 161 -9.55 -1.93 12.76
CA ILE A 161 -8.81 -3.06 12.17
C ILE A 161 -9.28 -3.27 10.75
N ARG A 162 -8.36 -3.15 9.80
CA ARG A 162 -8.57 -3.49 8.39
C ARG A 162 -7.75 -4.72 8.02
N ASN A 163 -8.35 -5.65 7.30
CA ASN A 163 -7.68 -6.86 6.80
C ASN A 163 -8.00 -7.01 5.30
N ILE A 164 -6.99 -6.80 4.46
CA ILE A 164 -7.15 -6.66 3.02
C ILE A 164 -6.39 -7.76 2.29
N LEU A 165 -7.13 -8.61 1.59
CA LEU A 165 -6.58 -9.55 0.65
C LEU A 165 -6.54 -8.90 -0.73
N LYS A 166 -5.37 -8.79 -1.30
CA LYS A 166 -5.16 -7.94 -2.49
C LYS A 166 -4.41 -8.67 -3.59
N SER A 167 -4.68 -8.30 -4.83
CA SER A 167 -3.87 -8.66 -5.98
C SER A 167 -2.43 -8.15 -5.83
N ARG A 168 -1.52 -8.83 -6.50
CA ARG A 168 -0.12 -8.40 -6.58
C ARG A 168 0.02 -7.08 -7.33
N GLN A 169 0.93 -6.23 -6.88
CA GLN A 169 1.37 -4.96 -7.51
C GLN A 169 0.29 -3.87 -7.72
N ILE A 170 -0.88 -3.97 -7.13
CA ILE A 170 -1.93 -2.93 -7.21
C ILE A 170 -1.63 -1.66 -6.39
N GLY A 171 -0.38 -1.42 -6.06
CA GLY A 171 0.06 -0.18 -5.41
C GLY A 171 -0.26 -0.07 -3.91
N ALA A 172 -0.53 -1.17 -3.20
CA ALA A 172 -0.88 -1.13 -1.78
C ALA A 172 0.23 -0.51 -0.91
N THR A 173 1.48 -0.95 -1.07
CA THR A 173 2.63 -0.41 -0.33
C THR A 173 2.83 1.08 -0.59
N PHE A 174 2.68 1.51 -1.86
CA PHE A 174 2.74 2.92 -2.26
C PHE A 174 1.61 3.75 -1.63
N TYR A 175 0.41 3.21 -1.60
CA TYR A 175 -0.75 3.85 -1.01
C TYR A 175 -0.63 3.97 0.51
N PHE A 176 -0.35 2.87 1.23
CA PHE A 176 -0.26 2.87 2.69
C PHE A 176 0.91 3.69 3.22
N ALA A 177 2.02 3.79 2.49
CA ALA A 177 3.12 4.70 2.82
C ALA A 177 2.66 6.17 2.87
N ARG A 178 1.84 6.59 1.91
CA ARG A 178 1.30 7.95 1.81
C ARG A 178 0.19 8.20 2.84
N GLU A 179 -0.73 7.25 3.01
CA GLU A 179 -1.75 7.29 4.05
C GLU A 179 -1.11 7.50 5.42
N ALA A 180 -0.10 6.71 5.74
CA ALA A 180 0.56 6.77 7.04
C ALA A 180 1.25 8.11 7.30
N LEU A 181 1.94 8.69 6.30
CA LEU A 181 2.55 10.02 6.47
C LEU A 181 1.48 11.09 6.77
N LEU A 182 0.37 11.09 6.02
CA LEU A 182 -0.73 12.02 6.26
C LEU A 182 -1.37 11.81 7.64
N GLN A 183 -1.56 10.54 8.06
CA GLN A 183 -2.09 10.24 9.39
C GLN A 183 -1.13 10.69 10.49
N ALA A 184 0.17 10.44 10.36
CA ALA A 184 1.17 10.92 11.32
C ALA A 184 1.16 12.43 11.47
N LEU A 185 1.05 13.17 10.35
CA LEU A 185 0.98 14.63 10.35
C LEU A 185 -0.30 15.15 11.01
N LYS A 186 -1.43 14.47 10.81
CA LYS A 186 -2.75 14.88 11.33
C LYS A 186 -2.96 14.50 12.79
N THR A 187 -2.59 13.28 13.18
CA THR A 187 -2.92 12.74 14.50
C THR A 187 -1.79 12.84 15.52
N GLY A 188 -0.54 12.90 15.05
CA GLY A 188 0.63 12.79 15.90
C GLY A 188 0.93 11.33 16.33
N HIS A 189 0.19 10.34 15.84
CA HIS A 189 0.45 8.94 16.16
C HIS A 189 1.69 8.46 15.42
N ASN A 190 2.51 7.68 16.09
CA ASN A 190 3.58 6.93 15.46
C ASN A 190 3.00 5.99 14.40
N GLN A 191 3.77 5.74 13.35
CA GLN A 191 3.38 4.81 12.27
C GLN A 191 4.41 3.70 12.17
N ILE A 192 3.97 2.48 12.31
CA ILE A 192 4.84 1.31 12.37
C ILE A 192 4.57 0.43 11.16
N PHE A 193 5.60 0.21 10.36
CA PHE A 193 5.54 -0.66 9.19
C PHE A 193 6.26 -1.97 9.51
N LEU A 194 5.53 -3.06 9.44
CA LEU A 194 6.01 -4.40 9.73
C LEU A 194 5.87 -5.27 8.49
N SER A 195 6.97 -5.80 7.98
CA SER A 195 7.01 -6.66 6.80
C SER A 195 7.78 -7.94 7.07
N ALA A 196 7.70 -8.92 6.18
CA ALA A 196 8.43 -10.19 6.30
C ALA A 196 9.95 -9.98 6.43
N SER A 197 10.48 -8.90 5.88
CA SER A 197 11.88 -8.49 6.08
C SER A 197 12.00 -6.97 6.27
N LYS A 198 13.07 -6.53 6.92
CA LYS A 198 13.41 -5.11 7.09
C LYS A 198 13.62 -4.43 5.74
N THR A 199 14.16 -5.12 4.77
CA THR A 199 14.33 -4.63 3.38
C THR A 199 12.99 -4.29 2.74
N GLN A 200 11.97 -5.12 2.94
CA GLN A 200 10.60 -4.85 2.46
C GLN A 200 9.98 -3.66 3.20
N ALA A 201 10.15 -3.55 4.52
CA ALA A 201 9.68 -2.40 5.28
C ALA A 201 10.32 -1.09 4.78
N TYR A 202 11.56 -1.10 4.33
CA TYR A 202 12.22 0.08 3.76
C TYR A 202 11.66 0.53 2.41
N VAL A 203 10.85 -0.27 1.72
CA VAL A 203 10.11 0.18 0.54
C VAL A 203 9.10 1.26 0.93
N PHE A 204 8.42 1.11 2.07
CA PHE A 204 7.54 2.17 2.61
C PHE A 204 8.32 3.47 2.84
N ARG A 205 9.52 3.36 3.45
CA ARG A 205 10.39 4.52 3.67
C ARG A 205 10.72 5.26 2.38
N LYS A 206 11.05 4.53 1.31
CA LYS A 206 11.32 5.15 -0.01
C LYS A 206 10.11 5.91 -0.54
N TYR A 207 8.92 5.32 -0.47
CA TYR A 207 7.69 5.97 -0.92
C TYR A 207 7.31 7.17 -0.07
N ILE A 208 7.50 7.12 1.24
CA ILE A 208 7.26 8.24 2.15
C ILE A 208 8.19 9.42 1.82
N ILE A 209 9.48 9.16 1.66
CA ILE A 209 10.47 10.20 1.29
C ILE A 209 10.13 10.80 -0.08
N ALA A 210 9.81 9.96 -1.07
CA ALA A 210 9.42 10.42 -2.41
C ALA A 210 8.13 11.26 -2.37
N PHE A 211 7.18 10.90 -1.53
CA PHE A 211 5.94 11.65 -1.35
C PHE A 211 6.17 13.00 -0.68
N ALA A 212 6.95 13.06 0.40
CA ALA A 212 7.32 14.30 1.08
C ALA A 212 8.04 15.30 0.15
N ARG A 213 8.90 14.80 -0.76
CA ARG A 213 9.59 15.62 -1.78
C ARG A 213 8.63 16.34 -2.72
N GLN A 214 7.44 15.78 -3.01
CA GLN A 214 6.45 16.43 -3.86
C GLN A 214 5.91 17.72 -3.23
N ALA A 215 5.99 17.84 -1.91
CA ALA A 215 5.70 19.08 -1.18
C ALA A 215 6.95 19.88 -0.80
N GLY A 216 8.13 19.52 -1.35
CA GLY A 216 9.39 20.23 -1.10
C GLY A 216 10.03 19.93 0.25
N VAL A 217 9.65 18.83 0.92
CA VAL A 217 10.19 18.45 2.23
C VAL A 217 11.13 17.27 2.09
N GLU A 218 12.37 17.41 2.59
CA GLU A 218 13.35 16.33 2.66
C GLU A 218 13.26 15.64 4.03
N LEU A 219 12.93 14.34 4.00
CA LEU A 219 12.86 13.50 5.20
C LEU A 219 14.16 12.73 5.40
N THR A 220 14.64 12.70 6.64
CA THR A 220 15.86 12.00 7.04
C THR A 220 15.68 11.32 8.39
N GLY A 221 16.52 10.31 8.66
CA GLY A 221 16.50 9.54 9.89
C GLY A 221 15.97 8.12 9.72
N ASP A 222 16.19 7.28 10.72
CA ASP A 222 15.64 5.93 10.88
C ASP A 222 15.62 5.63 12.39
N PRO A 223 14.45 5.74 13.07
CA PRO A 223 13.15 6.16 12.54
C PRO A 223 13.14 7.60 12.00
N ILE A 224 12.16 7.92 11.13
CA ILE A 224 11.91 9.30 10.69
C ILE A 224 11.04 9.96 11.76
N VAL A 225 11.57 11.00 12.42
CA VAL A 225 10.83 11.77 13.43
C VAL A 225 10.31 13.06 12.79
N LEU A 226 8.99 13.25 12.79
CA LEU A 226 8.36 14.44 12.21
C LEU A 226 8.56 15.67 13.11
N GLY A 227 9.03 16.76 12.53
CA GLY A 227 9.27 18.03 13.24
C GLY A 227 8.00 18.75 13.68
N ASN A 228 6.83 18.35 13.16
CA ASN A 228 5.53 18.95 13.46
C ASN A 228 5.04 18.62 14.87
N ASN A 229 5.06 17.33 15.21
CA ASN A 229 4.39 16.80 16.39
C ASN A 229 5.20 15.69 17.11
N GLY A 230 6.38 15.33 16.57
CA GLY A 230 7.24 14.30 17.15
C GLY A 230 6.84 12.86 16.78
N ALA A 231 5.85 12.66 15.92
CA ALA A 231 5.47 11.33 15.46
C ALA A 231 6.63 10.63 14.76
N GLU A 232 6.79 9.36 15.04
CA GLU A 232 7.85 8.51 14.49
C GLU A 232 7.32 7.57 13.43
N LEU A 233 8.03 7.46 12.32
CA LEU A 233 7.79 6.48 11.26
C LEU A 233 8.85 5.40 11.36
N MET A 234 8.46 4.18 11.73
CA MET A 234 9.35 3.07 12.05
C MET A 234 9.20 1.94 11.05
N PHE A 235 10.32 1.36 10.61
CA PHE A 235 10.37 0.34 9.56
C PHE A 235 11.01 -0.93 10.12
N LEU A 236 10.19 -1.95 10.40
CA LEU A 236 10.58 -3.13 11.15
C LEU A 236 10.44 -4.41 10.33
N GLY A 237 11.35 -5.35 10.56
CA GLY A 237 11.20 -6.74 10.12
C GLY A 237 10.45 -7.59 11.16
N THR A 238 10.39 -8.91 10.92
CA THR A 238 9.65 -9.86 11.78
C THR A 238 10.34 -10.21 13.09
N ASN A 239 11.43 -9.53 13.47
CA ASN A 239 12.09 -9.76 14.74
C ASN A 239 11.23 -9.25 15.90
N ALA A 240 10.51 -10.18 16.54
CA ALA A 240 9.56 -9.91 17.61
C ALA A 240 10.17 -9.16 18.83
N ASN A 241 11.47 -9.29 19.07
CA ASN A 241 12.12 -8.69 20.24
C ASN A 241 12.30 -7.17 20.09
N THR A 242 12.51 -6.69 18.88
CA THR A 242 12.63 -5.24 18.59
C THR A 242 11.27 -4.55 18.44
N ALA A 243 10.22 -5.31 18.15
CA ALA A 243 8.88 -4.77 17.93
C ALA A 243 8.13 -4.43 19.24
N GLN A 244 8.40 -5.11 20.35
CA GLN A 244 7.61 -4.99 21.61
C GLN A 244 7.66 -3.61 22.28
N SER A 245 8.64 -2.76 21.98
CA SER A 245 8.84 -1.47 22.67
C SER A 245 8.13 -0.28 21.99
N HIS A 246 7.46 -0.49 20.87
CA HIS A 246 6.86 0.58 20.07
C HIS A 246 5.34 0.60 20.20
N ASN A 247 4.76 1.82 20.11
CA ASN A 247 3.33 2.05 20.17
C ASN A 247 2.92 3.03 19.05
N GLY A 248 1.88 2.70 18.28
CA GLY A 248 1.42 3.51 17.16
C GLY A 248 0.41 2.80 16.26
N ASP A 249 -0.02 3.49 15.21
CA ASP A 249 -0.78 2.89 14.12
C ASP A 249 0.10 1.88 13.37
N LEU A 250 -0.41 0.70 13.10
CA LEU A 250 0.35 -0.44 12.61
C LEU A 250 -0.09 -0.84 11.20
N TYR A 251 0.88 -1.02 10.32
CA TYR A 251 0.73 -1.57 8.97
C TYR A 251 1.53 -2.85 8.86
N VAL A 252 0.85 -3.98 8.64
CA VAL A 252 1.48 -5.30 8.51
C VAL A 252 1.34 -5.77 7.07
N ASP A 253 2.46 -5.74 6.36
CA ASP A 253 2.53 -6.12 4.94
C ASP A 253 2.80 -7.60 4.77
N GLU A 254 2.16 -8.19 3.76
CA GLU A 254 2.36 -9.56 3.29
C GLU A 254 2.22 -10.61 4.41
N ILE A 255 1.11 -10.54 5.18
CA ILE A 255 0.88 -11.41 6.35
C ILE A 255 0.92 -12.90 6.03
N PHE A 256 0.53 -13.31 4.81
CA PHE A 256 0.58 -14.71 4.37
C PHE A 256 1.98 -15.17 3.91
N TRP A 257 2.98 -14.28 3.99
CA TRP A 257 4.38 -14.55 3.67
C TRP A 257 5.28 -14.42 4.90
N ILE A 258 4.70 -14.13 6.09
CA ILE A 258 5.43 -13.98 7.34
C ILE A 258 5.55 -15.33 8.06
N PRO A 259 6.76 -15.87 8.22
CA PRO A 259 6.97 -17.06 9.05
C PRO A 259 6.50 -16.81 10.49
N ASN A 260 5.87 -17.81 11.10
CA ASN A 260 5.38 -17.72 12.49
C ASN A 260 4.44 -16.53 12.76
N PHE A 261 3.53 -16.26 11.83
CA PHE A 261 2.56 -15.16 11.93
C PHE A 261 1.87 -15.05 13.30
N GLN A 262 1.53 -16.17 13.95
CA GLN A 262 0.87 -16.18 15.26
C GLN A 262 1.73 -15.56 16.36
N LYS A 263 3.05 -15.75 16.32
CA LYS A 263 3.99 -15.08 17.24
C LYS A 263 4.02 -13.58 16.94
N LEU A 264 4.14 -13.20 15.68
CA LEU A 264 4.15 -11.81 15.28
C LEU A 264 2.85 -11.10 15.62
N LYS A 265 1.70 -11.72 15.40
CA LYS A 265 0.38 -11.15 15.73
C LYS A 265 0.22 -10.81 17.20
N ARG A 266 0.78 -11.64 18.12
CA ARG A 266 0.78 -11.34 19.55
C ARG A 266 1.55 -10.06 19.86
N VAL A 267 2.71 -9.90 19.26
CA VAL A 267 3.52 -8.68 19.42
C VAL A 267 2.83 -7.49 18.78
N ALA A 268 2.36 -7.63 17.57
CA ALA A 268 1.62 -6.60 16.82
C ALA A 268 0.38 -6.10 17.60
N GLY A 269 -0.37 -7.02 18.22
CA GLY A 269 -1.50 -6.66 19.08
C GLY A 269 -1.14 -5.79 20.28
N GLY A 270 0.08 -5.95 20.83
CA GLY A 270 0.59 -5.09 21.91
C GLY A 270 0.91 -3.67 21.44
N MET A 271 1.43 -3.52 20.21
CA MET A 271 1.85 -2.22 19.65
C MET A 271 0.68 -1.28 19.35
N SER A 272 -0.49 -1.81 19.00
CA SER A 272 -1.70 -1.06 18.65
C SER A 272 -2.89 -1.41 19.55
N SER A 273 -2.65 -1.78 20.82
CA SER A 273 -3.70 -2.23 21.75
C SER A 273 -4.64 -1.12 22.20
N GLN A 274 -4.20 0.13 22.17
CA GLN A 274 -5.01 1.27 22.56
C GLN A 274 -6.14 1.52 21.56
N GLU A 275 -7.32 1.94 22.05
CA GLU A 275 -8.55 2.03 21.26
C GLU A 275 -8.44 3.02 20.08
N HIS A 276 -7.70 4.10 20.26
CA HIS A 276 -7.50 5.14 19.23
C HIS A 276 -6.48 4.74 18.16
N LEU A 277 -5.68 3.68 18.37
CA LEU A 277 -4.69 3.20 17.40
C LEU A 277 -5.30 2.19 16.43
N ARG A 278 -4.85 2.25 15.20
CA ARG A 278 -5.34 1.43 14.09
C ARG A 278 -4.36 0.35 13.70
N THR A 279 -4.90 -0.74 13.16
CA THR A 279 -4.09 -1.81 12.58
C THR A 279 -4.60 -2.15 11.19
N THR A 280 -3.70 -2.15 10.22
CA THR A 280 -4.00 -2.56 8.84
C THR A 280 -3.14 -3.76 8.46
N TYR A 281 -3.80 -4.86 8.16
CA TYR A 281 -3.19 -6.05 7.60
C TYR A 281 -3.49 -6.09 6.10
N PHE A 282 -2.51 -6.37 5.27
CA PHE A 282 -2.73 -6.52 3.83
C PHE A 282 -1.71 -7.49 3.21
N SER A 283 -2.16 -8.30 2.27
CA SER A 283 -1.33 -9.35 1.68
C SER A 283 -1.90 -9.85 0.37
N THR A 284 -1.01 -10.40 -0.47
CA THR A 284 -1.40 -11.43 -1.45
C THR A 284 -1.63 -12.76 -0.72
N PRO A 285 -2.48 -13.67 -1.22
CA PRO A 285 -2.65 -14.98 -0.62
C PRO A 285 -1.44 -15.88 -0.84
N SER A 286 -1.26 -16.84 0.03
CA SER A 286 -0.31 -17.95 -0.14
C SER A 286 -1.05 -19.29 -0.06
N SER A 287 -0.71 -20.17 0.88
CA SER A 287 -1.33 -21.46 1.09
C SER A 287 -2.45 -21.41 2.13
N LEU A 288 -3.46 -22.27 1.97
CA LEU A 288 -4.48 -22.56 2.99
C LEU A 288 -3.89 -23.07 4.30
N ALA A 289 -2.74 -23.75 4.24
CA ALA A 289 -2.04 -24.26 5.43
C ALA A 289 -1.31 -23.17 6.22
N HIS A 290 -1.17 -21.95 5.67
CA HIS A 290 -0.44 -20.87 6.33
C HIS A 290 -1.06 -20.42 7.65
N GLY A 291 -0.24 -20.19 8.68
CA GLY A 291 -0.69 -19.82 10.03
C GLY A 291 -1.50 -18.52 10.14
N ALA A 292 -1.52 -17.66 9.11
CA ALA A 292 -2.37 -16.48 9.04
C ALA A 292 -3.78 -16.78 8.48
N TYR A 293 -4.00 -17.93 7.84
CA TYR A 293 -5.31 -18.26 7.26
C TYR A 293 -6.45 -18.32 8.29
N PRO A 294 -6.29 -18.95 9.47
CA PRO A 294 -7.32 -18.93 10.52
C PRO A 294 -7.64 -17.51 11.04
N PHE A 295 -6.69 -16.58 10.93
CA PHE A 295 -6.93 -15.17 11.28
C PHE A 295 -7.76 -14.45 10.20
N TRP A 296 -7.49 -14.75 8.93
CA TRP A 296 -8.27 -14.22 7.80
C TRP A 296 -9.68 -14.79 7.77
N SER A 297 -9.85 -16.11 7.93
CA SER A 297 -11.14 -16.79 7.86
C SER A 297 -12.06 -16.54 9.07
N GLY A 298 -11.54 -15.99 10.17
CA GLY A 298 -12.29 -15.85 11.42
C GLY A 298 -12.21 -17.06 12.35
N GLU A 299 -11.66 -18.20 11.89
CA GLU A 299 -11.51 -19.40 12.72
C GLU A 299 -10.71 -19.14 14.00
N GLN A 300 -9.72 -18.25 13.94
CA GLN A 300 -8.93 -17.88 15.12
C GLN A 300 -9.78 -17.18 16.19
N PHE A 301 -10.78 -16.41 15.80
CA PHE A 301 -11.72 -15.79 16.74
C PHE A 301 -12.52 -16.85 17.49
N ASN A 302 -12.89 -17.94 16.82
CA ASN A 302 -13.66 -19.04 17.39
C ASN A 302 -12.84 -19.95 18.30
N LYS A 303 -11.51 -19.87 18.22
CA LYS A 303 -10.62 -20.75 18.99
C LYS A 303 -10.76 -20.49 20.49
N GLY A 304 -11.13 -21.54 21.24
CA GLY A 304 -11.33 -21.48 22.70
C GLY A 304 -12.73 -21.02 23.14
N ARG A 305 -13.62 -20.64 22.20
CA ARG A 305 -15.03 -20.38 22.50
C ARG A 305 -15.82 -21.69 22.45
N SER A 306 -16.24 -22.16 23.61
CA SER A 306 -17.05 -23.41 23.73
C SER A 306 -18.51 -23.16 23.35
N ASP A 307 -19.05 -21.99 23.68
CA ASP A 307 -20.42 -21.62 23.30
C ASP A 307 -20.51 -21.33 21.80
N LYS A 308 -21.39 -22.05 21.12
CA LYS A 308 -21.65 -21.87 19.68
C LYS A 308 -22.26 -20.50 19.35
N SER A 309 -22.99 -19.89 20.28
CA SER A 309 -23.61 -18.56 20.10
C SER A 309 -22.57 -17.43 20.06
N GLU A 310 -21.39 -17.64 20.62
CA GLU A 310 -20.28 -16.68 20.60
C GLU A 310 -19.38 -16.83 19.36
N ARG A 311 -19.60 -17.88 18.56
CA ARG A 311 -18.82 -18.13 17.35
C ARG A 311 -19.34 -17.33 16.20
N VAL A 312 -18.42 -16.89 15.36
CA VAL A 312 -18.73 -16.17 14.11
C VAL A 312 -18.51 -17.10 12.91
N ASP A 313 -19.35 -16.97 11.93
CA ASP A 313 -19.18 -17.52 10.60
C ASP A 313 -19.02 -16.36 9.63
N ILE A 314 -17.90 -16.32 8.91
CA ILE A 314 -17.54 -15.22 8.03
C ILE A 314 -17.44 -15.76 6.62
N ASP A 315 -18.30 -15.30 5.73
CA ASP A 315 -18.17 -15.57 4.30
C ASP A 315 -16.98 -14.79 3.74
N ILE A 316 -15.88 -15.52 3.51
CA ILE A 316 -14.63 -14.98 2.96
C ILE A 316 -14.56 -15.08 1.43
N SER A 317 -15.68 -15.37 0.77
CA SER A 317 -15.71 -15.37 -0.70
C SER A 317 -15.46 -13.97 -1.27
N HIS A 318 -14.93 -13.91 -2.49
CA HIS A 318 -14.78 -12.64 -3.20
C HIS A 318 -16.12 -11.90 -3.34
N ALA A 319 -17.19 -12.62 -3.65
CA ALA A 319 -18.53 -12.03 -3.80
C ALA A 319 -19.01 -11.30 -2.53
N ALA A 320 -18.70 -11.86 -1.36
CA ALA A 320 -19.06 -11.25 -0.07
C ALA A 320 -18.16 -10.05 0.28
N LEU A 321 -16.85 -10.13 -0.03
CA LEU A 321 -15.86 -9.17 0.47
C LEU A 321 -15.37 -8.12 -0.56
N ALA A 322 -15.78 -8.18 -1.83
CA ALA A 322 -15.31 -7.25 -2.87
C ALA A 322 -15.59 -5.77 -2.57
N LYS A 323 -16.70 -5.48 -1.86
CA LYS A 323 -17.10 -4.11 -1.48
C LYS A 323 -16.56 -3.65 -0.13
N GLY A 324 -15.87 -4.53 0.60
CA GLY A 324 -15.42 -4.27 1.96
C GLY A 324 -16.57 -4.37 2.98
N VAL A 325 -16.40 -5.20 3.99
CA VAL A 325 -17.44 -5.53 4.98
C VAL A 325 -16.85 -5.52 6.39
N ALA A 326 -17.57 -4.88 7.32
CA ALA A 326 -17.31 -5.02 8.75
C ALA A 326 -17.81 -6.39 9.21
N CYS A 327 -16.89 -7.26 9.62
CA CYS A 327 -17.19 -8.63 10.02
C CYS A 327 -17.49 -8.74 11.52
N PRO A 328 -18.23 -9.80 11.94
CA PRO A 328 -18.62 -9.97 13.35
C PRO A 328 -17.47 -10.10 14.35
N ASP A 329 -16.27 -10.45 13.88
CA ASP A 329 -15.06 -10.50 14.71
C ASP A 329 -14.38 -9.13 14.93
N GLY A 330 -15.02 -8.04 14.51
CA GLY A 330 -14.56 -6.67 14.68
C GLY A 330 -13.53 -6.20 13.64
N GLN A 331 -13.26 -7.00 12.59
CA GLN A 331 -12.38 -6.60 11.51
C GLN A 331 -13.17 -6.18 10.27
N TRP A 332 -12.75 -5.12 9.63
CA TRP A 332 -13.20 -4.81 8.28
C TRP A 332 -12.34 -5.59 7.28
N ARG A 333 -12.99 -6.35 6.38
CA ARG A 333 -12.31 -7.15 5.36
C ARG A 333 -12.67 -6.71 3.97
N GLN A 334 -11.69 -6.78 3.06
CA GLN A 334 -11.93 -6.61 1.63
C GLN A 334 -11.02 -7.54 0.82
N ILE A 335 -11.54 -8.03 -0.30
CA ILE A 335 -10.77 -8.68 -1.36
C ILE A 335 -10.74 -7.75 -2.56
N VAL A 336 -9.53 -7.47 -3.08
CA VAL A 336 -9.34 -6.66 -4.28
C VAL A 336 -8.51 -7.45 -5.28
N THR A 337 -9.17 -8.08 -6.24
CA THR A 337 -8.55 -8.77 -7.37
C THR A 337 -7.97 -7.79 -8.39
N ILE A 338 -7.22 -8.28 -9.37
CA ILE A 338 -6.76 -7.44 -10.47
C ILE A 338 -7.92 -6.89 -11.30
N GLU A 339 -9.02 -7.67 -11.46
CA GLU A 339 -10.21 -7.25 -12.18
C GLU A 339 -10.95 -6.13 -11.43
N ASP A 340 -11.07 -6.24 -10.10
CA ASP A 340 -11.62 -5.16 -9.26
C ASP A 340 -10.78 -3.89 -9.37
N ALA A 341 -9.46 -4.03 -9.32
CA ALA A 341 -8.54 -2.89 -9.43
C ALA A 341 -8.70 -2.16 -10.76
N LEU A 342 -8.80 -2.89 -11.86
CA LEU A 342 -9.02 -2.31 -13.20
C LEU A 342 -10.40 -1.66 -13.31
N ALA A 343 -11.45 -2.32 -12.82
CA ALA A 343 -12.80 -1.77 -12.80
C ALA A 343 -12.89 -0.47 -11.99
N LYS A 344 -12.00 -0.30 -10.99
CA LYS A 344 -11.90 0.88 -10.12
C LYS A 344 -10.75 1.83 -10.52
N GLY A 345 -10.41 1.86 -11.81
CA GLY A 345 -9.56 2.88 -12.42
C GLY A 345 -8.06 2.61 -12.41
N CYS A 346 -7.59 1.44 -11.99
CA CYS A 346 -6.17 1.07 -12.10
C CYS A 346 -5.80 0.81 -13.56
N THR A 347 -4.88 1.60 -14.11
CA THR A 347 -4.43 1.49 -15.50
C THR A 347 -3.04 0.88 -15.65
N LEU A 348 -2.49 0.30 -14.57
CA LEU A 348 -1.09 -0.16 -14.53
C LEU A 348 -0.86 -1.48 -15.27
N PHE A 349 -1.91 -2.22 -15.62
CA PHE A 349 -1.80 -3.59 -16.12
C PHE A 349 -2.62 -3.85 -17.38
N ASN A 350 -2.14 -4.83 -18.14
CA ASN A 350 -2.90 -5.51 -19.18
C ASN A 350 -3.12 -6.97 -18.75
N ILE A 351 -4.39 -7.35 -18.54
CA ILE A 351 -4.75 -8.71 -18.07
C ILE A 351 -4.29 -9.79 -19.04
N ASP A 352 -4.43 -9.57 -20.35
CA ASP A 352 -4.07 -10.57 -21.35
C ASP A 352 -2.56 -10.84 -21.35
N THR A 353 -1.77 -9.81 -21.07
CA THR A 353 -0.32 -9.96 -20.91
C THR A 353 0.00 -10.76 -19.65
N LEU A 354 -0.63 -10.43 -18.52
CA LEU A 354 -0.42 -11.15 -17.27
C LEU A 354 -0.84 -12.62 -17.36
N LYS A 355 -1.95 -12.93 -18.05
CA LYS A 355 -2.39 -14.33 -18.31
C LYS A 355 -1.43 -15.11 -19.19
N ARG A 356 -0.72 -14.44 -20.09
CA ARG A 356 0.31 -15.08 -20.94
C ARG A 356 1.65 -15.30 -20.23
N GLU A 357 1.96 -14.43 -19.27
CA GLU A 357 3.23 -14.46 -18.54
C GLU A 357 3.22 -15.38 -17.31
N ASN A 358 2.04 -15.80 -16.85
CA ASN A 358 1.88 -16.64 -15.66
C ASN A 358 1.11 -17.90 -15.99
N SER A 359 1.38 -18.99 -15.28
CA SER A 359 0.53 -20.19 -15.32
C SER A 359 -0.88 -19.86 -14.78
N VAL A 360 -1.85 -20.72 -15.09
CA VAL A 360 -3.24 -20.54 -14.63
C VAL A 360 -3.30 -20.45 -13.10
N ASP A 361 -2.57 -21.31 -12.40
CA ASP A 361 -2.57 -21.35 -10.94
C ASP A 361 -1.86 -20.14 -10.33
N GLU A 362 -0.73 -19.69 -10.91
CA GLU A 362 -0.06 -18.46 -10.49
C GLU A 362 -0.95 -17.23 -10.72
N PHE A 363 -1.63 -17.15 -11.86
CA PHE A 363 -2.54 -16.05 -12.14
C PHE A 363 -3.69 -16.02 -11.13
N ARG A 364 -4.31 -17.16 -10.84
CA ARG A 364 -5.38 -17.28 -9.83
C ARG A 364 -4.90 -16.90 -8.44
N ASN A 365 -3.73 -17.37 -8.03
CA ASN A 365 -3.18 -17.01 -6.72
C ASN A 365 -2.76 -15.55 -6.64
N LEU A 366 -1.86 -15.09 -7.52
CA LEU A 366 -1.22 -13.78 -7.39
C LEU A 366 -2.14 -12.60 -7.76
N PHE A 367 -3.08 -12.83 -8.70
CA PHE A 367 -3.89 -11.75 -9.27
C PHE A 367 -5.38 -11.86 -8.95
N MET A 368 -5.92 -13.09 -8.81
CA MET A 368 -7.33 -13.30 -8.46
C MET A 368 -7.55 -13.57 -6.97
N CYS A 369 -6.50 -13.47 -6.17
CA CYS A 369 -6.57 -13.62 -4.70
C CYS A 369 -7.04 -14.99 -4.22
N GLU A 370 -6.76 -16.07 -4.95
CA GLU A 370 -7.12 -17.42 -4.55
C GLU A 370 -5.98 -18.08 -3.75
N PHE A 371 -6.33 -18.71 -2.64
CA PHE A 371 -5.35 -19.49 -1.85
C PHE A 371 -5.01 -20.80 -2.53
N VAL A 372 -3.75 -21.22 -2.40
CA VAL A 372 -3.29 -22.51 -2.93
C VAL A 372 -3.50 -23.61 -1.90
N ASP A 373 -4.06 -24.74 -2.31
CA ASP A 373 -4.05 -25.97 -1.50
C ASP A 373 -2.79 -26.78 -1.86
N ASP A 374 -1.76 -26.67 -1.05
CA ASP A 374 -0.45 -27.28 -1.27
C ASP A 374 -0.21 -28.57 -0.49
N LYS A 375 -1.27 -29.20 0.05
CA LYS A 375 -1.15 -30.45 0.84
C LYS A 375 -0.48 -31.59 0.07
N ALA A 376 -0.57 -31.60 -1.25
CA ALA A 376 0.07 -32.58 -2.14
C ALA A 376 1.41 -32.13 -2.71
N SER A 377 1.91 -30.94 -2.35
CA SER A 377 3.18 -30.42 -2.85
C SER A 377 4.38 -31.20 -2.31
N VAL A 378 5.40 -31.44 -3.14
CA VAL A 378 6.68 -32.04 -2.73
C VAL A 378 7.41 -31.13 -1.72
N PHE A 379 7.27 -29.81 -1.88
CA PHE A 379 7.77 -28.78 -0.98
C PHE A 379 6.60 -27.98 -0.42
N PRO A 380 5.98 -28.43 0.68
CA PRO A 380 4.90 -27.68 1.32
C PRO A 380 5.37 -26.28 1.70
N PHE A 381 4.53 -25.29 1.47
CA PHE A 381 4.89 -23.89 1.72
C PHE A 381 5.33 -23.64 3.18
N GLU A 382 4.73 -24.32 4.14
CA GLU A 382 5.10 -24.21 5.55
C GLU A 382 6.54 -24.66 5.82
N GLU A 383 7.03 -25.70 5.14
CA GLU A 383 8.42 -26.17 5.25
C GLU A 383 9.37 -25.15 4.63
N LEU A 384 9.08 -24.66 3.42
CA LEU A 384 9.86 -23.59 2.78
C LEU A 384 9.90 -22.32 3.64
N GLN A 385 8.80 -21.97 4.28
CA GLN A 385 8.71 -20.80 5.12
C GLN A 385 9.60 -20.89 6.37
N ARG A 386 9.78 -22.09 6.94
CA ARG A 386 10.73 -22.30 8.06
C ARG A 386 12.18 -22.05 7.67
N CYS A 387 12.50 -22.16 6.39
CA CYS A 387 13.83 -21.89 5.84
C CYS A 387 14.06 -20.40 5.54
N MET A 388 13.01 -19.57 5.57
CA MET A 388 13.14 -18.13 5.30
C MET A 388 13.79 -17.40 6.46
N VAL A 389 14.75 -16.54 6.14
CA VAL A 389 15.42 -15.66 7.12
C VAL A 389 15.57 -14.26 6.54
N ASP A 390 15.58 -13.24 7.40
CA ASP A 390 16.06 -11.92 7.02
C ASP A 390 17.58 -11.91 7.10
N SER A 391 18.24 -11.90 5.93
CA SER A 391 19.71 -11.95 5.85
C SER A 391 20.38 -10.73 6.49
N LEU A 392 19.75 -9.55 6.46
CA LEU A 392 20.27 -8.33 7.06
C LEU A 392 20.18 -8.35 8.59
N GLU A 393 19.25 -9.11 9.16
CA GLU A 393 19.12 -9.24 10.62
C GLU A 393 19.87 -10.44 11.20
N LYS A 394 20.05 -11.50 10.40
CA LYS A 394 20.54 -12.81 10.89
C LYS A 394 21.98 -13.12 10.50
N TRP A 395 22.47 -12.52 9.41
CA TRP A 395 23.78 -12.87 8.87
C TRP A 395 24.75 -11.70 9.02
N GLU A 396 25.44 -11.63 10.15
CA GLU A 396 26.47 -10.62 10.44
C GLU A 396 27.65 -10.67 9.46
N ASP A 397 27.85 -11.83 8.84
CA ASP A 397 28.94 -12.15 7.94
C ASP A 397 28.60 -11.98 6.45
N TYR A 398 27.46 -11.39 6.12
CA TYR A 398 27.00 -11.13 4.76
C TYR A 398 26.67 -9.65 4.55
N ALA A 399 27.40 -9.00 3.65
CA ALA A 399 27.22 -7.59 3.31
C ALA A 399 26.82 -7.42 1.83
N PRO A 400 25.53 -7.48 1.47
CA PRO A 400 25.07 -7.56 0.07
C PRO A 400 25.50 -6.38 -0.81
N PHE A 401 25.86 -5.26 -0.20
CA PHE A 401 26.24 -4.03 -0.90
C PHE A 401 27.75 -3.80 -0.99
N ALA A 402 28.55 -4.73 -0.45
CA ALA A 402 30.00 -4.67 -0.56
C ALA A 402 30.48 -5.33 -1.86
N ASP A 403 31.62 -4.91 -2.38
CA ASP A 403 32.25 -5.49 -3.60
C ASP A 403 32.44 -7.01 -3.47
N ARG A 404 32.77 -7.48 -2.26
CA ARG A 404 32.79 -8.89 -1.88
C ARG A 404 31.78 -9.17 -0.78
N SER A 405 30.55 -9.42 -1.20
CA SER A 405 29.40 -9.57 -0.30
C SER A 405 29.54 -10.66 0.76
N PHE A 406 30.37 -11.68 0.52
CA PHE A 406 30.60 -12.82 1.43
C PHE A 406 32.10 -13.01 1.78
N GLY A 407 32.93 -11.99 1.55
CA GLY A 407 34.37 -12.04 1.75
C GLY A 407 35.05 -13.07 0.85
N HIS A 408 35.94 -13.87 1.42
CA HIS A 408 36.70 -14.91 0.70
C HIS A 408 36.16 -16.34 0.96
N ARG A 409 34.99 -16.47 1.55
CA ARG A 409 34.39 -17.79 1.81
C ARG A 409 33.85 -18.41 0.52
N PRO A 410 33.96 -19.74 0.39
CA PRO A 410 33.51 -20.43 -0.81
C PRO A 410 32.00 -20.34 -1.00
N VAL A 411 31.58 -20.23 -2.26
CA VAL A 411 30.18 -20.32 -2.67
C VAL A 411 30.05 -21.29 -3.85
N TRP A 412 28.84 -21.80 -4.02
CA TRP A 412 28.45 -22.61 -5.15
C TRP A 412 27.43 -21.86 -6.01
N ILE A 413 27.50 -22.04 -7.33
CA ILE A 413 26.54 -21.48 -8.28
C ILE A 413 25.78 -22.61 -8.94
N GLY A 414 24.46 -22.54 -8.89
CA GLY A 414 23.55 -23.39 -9.66
C GLY A 414 22.91 -22.57 -10.77
N TYR A 415 22.91 -23.07 -12.00
CA TYR A 415 22.40 -22.34 -13.14
C TYR A 415 21.56 -23.18 -14.09
N ASP A 416 20.37 -22.67 -14.39
CA ASP A 416 19.40 -23.22 -15.35
C ASP A 416 19.21 -22.23 -16.52
N PRO A 417 19.79 -22.53 -17.71
CA PRO A 417 19.76 -21.63 -18.86
C PRO A 417 18.38 -21.59 -19.53
N SER A 418 17.97 -20.42 -19.99
CA SER A 418 16.80 -20.27 -20.90
C SER A 418 17.11 -19.25 -21.99
N LEU A 419 16.56 -19.44 -23.20
CA LEU A 419 16.76 -18.54 -24.34
C LEU A 419 15.47 -17.84 -24.77
N ARG A 420 14.32 -18.51 -24.73
CA ARG A 420 13.03 -17.99 -25.20
C ARG A 420 11.90 -18.48 -24.32
N GLY A 421 11.00 -17.54 -23.95
CA GLY A 421 9.79 -17.86 -23.19
C GLY A 421 9.97 -17.80 -21.70
N ASP A 422 10.82 -18.66 -21.14
CA ASP A 422 11.12 -18.72 -19.71
C ASP A 422 12.30 -17.85 -19.31
N SER A 423 12.46 -17.60 -18.01
CA SER A 423 13.62 -16.92 -17.47
C SER A 423 14.72 -17.92 -17.13
N ALA A 424 15.98 -17.59 -17.46
CA ALA A 424 17.11 -18.32 -16.94
C ALA A 424 17.25 -18.09 -15.43
N GLY A 425 17.50 -19.15 -14.66
CA GLY A 425 17.58 -19.12 -13.21
C GLY A 425 19.03 -19.30 -12.71
N CYS A 426 19.52 -18.38 -11.86
CA CYS A 426 20.82 -18.53 -11.23
C CYS A 426 20.70 -18.34 -9.71
N VAL A 427 21.35 -19.22 -8.95
CA VAL A 427 21.42 -19.12 -7.49
C VAL A 427 22.85 -19.18 -7.00
N VAL A 428 23.21 -18.33 -6.04
CA VAL A 428 24.48 -18.35 -5.33
C VAL A 428 24.24 -18.89 -3.93
N ILE A 429 24.90 -19.99 -3.59
CA ILE A 429 24.67 -20.73 -2.35
C ILE A 429 25.96 -20.79 -1.54
N ALA A 430 25.90 -20.43 -0.27
CA ALA A 430 26.99 -20.71 0.68
C ALA A 430 26.79 -22.11 1.26
N PRO A 431 27.73 -23.04 1.07
CA PRO A 431 27.68 -24.35 1.72
C PRO A 431 27.92 -24.20 3.23
N PRO A 432 27.48 -25.19 4.05
CA PRO A 432 27.74 -25.18 5.47
C PRO A 432 29.22 -25.32 5.78
N VAL A 433 29.71 -24.53 6.73
CA VAL A 433 31.13 -24.54 7.14
C VAL A 433 31.45 -25.76 8.03
N VAL A 434 30.44 -26.28 8.71
CA VAL A 434 30.56 -27.43 9.62
C VAL A 434 29.56 -28.51 9.24
N ALA A 435 29.89 -29.76 9.51
CA ALA A 435 28.96 -30.87 9.29
C ALA A 435 27.65 -30.62 10.06
N GLY A 436 26.50 -30.79 9.38
CA GLY A 436 25.17 -30.49 9.92
C GLY A 436 24.79 -29.00 9.95
N GLY A 437 25.66 -28.13 9.46
CA GLY A 437 25.33 -26.70 9.26
C GLY A 437 24.34 -26.50 8.12
N LYS A 438 23.81 -25.28 8.00
CA LYS A 438 22.79 -24.93 7.02
C LYS A 438 23.39 -24.33 5.75
N PHE A 439 22.80 -24.69 4.61
CA PHE A 439 23.00 -23.95 3.37
C PHE A 439 22.35 -22.57 3.47
N ARG A 440 22.94 -21.57 2.80
CA ARG A 440 22.37 -20.23 2.70
C ARG A 440 22.29 -19.80 1.25
N ILE A 441 21.11 -19.40 0.79
CA ILE A 441 20.96 -18.80 -0.54
C ILE A 441 21.29 -17.32 -0.39
N LEU A 442 22.46 -16.92 -0.91
CA LEU A 442 22.96 -15.55 -0.82
C LEU A 442 22.32 -14.64 -1.87
N GLU A 443 22.20 -15.13 -3.12
CA GLU A 443 21.59 -14.39 -4.23
C GLU A 443 20.76 -15.33 -5.10
N ARG A 444 19.74 -14.75 -5.71
CA ARG A 444 18.89 -15.38 -6.72
C ARG A 444 18.69 -14.40 -7.86
N HIS A 445 18.99 -14.84 -9.08
CA HIS A 445 18.81 -14.07 -10.29
C HIS A 445 17.84 -14.77 -11.23
N GLN A 446 17.03 -13.99 -11.93
CA GLN A 446 16.17 -14.43 -13.02
C GLN A 446 16.44 -13.52 -14.21
N TRP A 447 16.99 -14.08 -15.28
CA TRP A 447 17.34 -13.34 -16.48
C TRP A 447 16.38 -13.69 -17.61
N LYS A 448 15.69 -12.68 -18.15
CA LYS A 448 14.75 -12.85 -19.26
C LYS A 448 15.26 -12.11 -20.50
N GLY A 449 15.22 -12.79 -21.65
CA GLY A 449 15.60 -12.17 -22.94
C GLY A 449 17.11 -11.96 -23.14
N MET A 450 17.96 -12.52 -22.30
CA MET A 450 19.40 -12.51 -22.48
C MET A 450 19.85 -13.62 -23.41
N ASP A 451 20.79 -13.33 -24.32
CA ASP A 451 21.46 -14.35 -25.09
C ASP A 451 22.48 -15.13 -24.23
N PHE A 452 23.02 -16.22 -24.76
CA PHE A 452 23.92 -17.09 -24.01
C PHE A 452 25.25 -16.42 -23.64
N ALA A 453 25.72 -15.46 -24.44
CA ALA A 453 26.94 -14.72 -24.12
C ALA A 453 26.72 -13.77 -22.94
N GLN A 454 25.58 -13.06 -22.93
CA GLN A 454 25.18 -12.20 -21.82
C GLN A 454 24.95 -12.99 -20.53
N GLN A 455 24.32 -14.18 -20.63
CA GLN A 455 24.14 -15.08 -19.49
C GLN A 455 25.50 -15.54 -18.91
N ALA A 456 26.42 -15.96 -19.77
CA ALA A 456 27.76 -16.37 -19.36
C ALA A 456 28.57 -15.22 -18.73
N GLU A 457 28.43 -14.00 -19.26
CA GLU A 457 29.10 -12.81 -18.69
C GLU A 457 28.53 -12.48 -17.31
N SER A 458 27.22 -12.56 -17.11
CA SER A 458 26.62 -12.38 -15.78
C SER A 458 27.14 -13.41 -14.76
N ILE A 459 27.36 -14.66 -15.18
CA ILE A 459 28.02 -15.67 -14.32
C ILE A 459 29.49 -15.29 -14.05
N ARG A 460 30.20 -14.73 -15.03
CA ARG A 460 31.57 -14.25 -14.85
C ARG A 460 31.65 -13.13 -13.80
N GLU A 461 30.72 -12.17 -13.84
CA GLU A 461 30.63 -11.11 -12.82
C GLU A 461 30.44 -11.70 -11.41
N LEU A 462 29.61 -12.73 -11.25
CA LEU A 462 29.46 -13.44 -9.98
C LEU A 462 30.79 -14.09 -9.53
N THR A 463 31.63 -14.61 -10.44
CA THR A 463 32.94 -15.16 -10.06
C THR A 463 33.96 -14.09 -9.62
N GLN A 464 33.74 -12.82 -9.98
CA GLN A 464 34.54 -11.69 -9.48
C GLN A 464 34.05 -11.24 -8.10
N LYS A 465 32.75 -11.27 -7.88
CA LYS A 465 32.12 -10.87 -6.61
C LYS A 465 32.33 -11.92 -5.50
N TYR A 466 32.35 -13.20 -5.84
CA TYR A 466 32.42 -14.32 -4.91
C TYR A 466 33.66 -15.21 -5.15
N THR A 467 34.09 -15.91 -4.10
CA THR A 467 35.05 -17.00 -4.23
C THR A 467 34.31 -18.28 -4.60
N VAL A 468 34.14 -18.52 -5.89
CA VAL A 468 33.34 -19.63 -6.40
C VAL A 468 34.18 -20.92 -6.39
N GLU A 469 33.69 -21.94 -5.69
CA GLU A 469 34.27 -23.28 -5.61
C GLU A 469 33.62 -24.28 -6.57
N TYR A 470 32.32 -24.08 -6.86
CA TYR A 470 31.54 -24.98 -7.70
C TYR A 470 30.56 -24.21 -8.59
N ILE A 471 30.49 -24.59 -9.86
CA ILE A 471 29.46 -24.14 -10.79
C ILE A 471 28.80 -25.37 -11.41
N GLY A 472 27.49 -25.58 -11.17
CA GLY A 472 26.67 -26.59 -11.81
C GLY A 472 25.72 -25.96 -12.80
N ILE A 473 25.71 -26.43 -14.05
CA ILE A 473 24.90 -25.88 -15.14
C ILE A 473 24.06 -26.96 -15.75
N ASP A 474 22.75 -26.73 -15.88
CA ASP A 474 21.92 -27.60 -16.71
C ASP A 474 22.34 -27.46 -18.18
N ALA A 475 22.96 -28.50 -18.70
CA ALA A 475 23.40 -28.57 -20.09
C ALA A 475 22.42 -29.37 -20.96
N THR A 476 21.20 -29.62 -20.49
CA THR A 476 20.18 -30.33 -21.27
C THR A 476 19.75 -29.47 -22.47
N GLY A 477 19.82 -30.01 -23.66
CA GLY A 477 19.43 -29.30 -24.87
C GLY A 477 20.21 -28.01 -25.12
N LEU A 478 19.53 -26.86 -25.06
CA LEU A 478 20.13 -25.54 -25.33
C LEU A 478 21.18 -25.09 -24.32
N GLY A 479 21.17 -25.64 -23.10
CA GLY A 479 22.09 -25.30 -22.03
C GLY A 479 23.55 -25.62 -22.33
N GLN A 480 23.82 -26.52 -23.27
CA GLN A 480 25.18 -26.86 -23.72
C GLN A 480 25.95 -25.62 -24.23
N GLY A 481 25.25 -24.66 -24.87
CA GLY A 481 25.88 -23.44 -25.38
C GLY A 481 26.44 -22.56 -24.24
N VAL A 482 25.65 -22.29 -23.21
CA VAL A 482 26.12 -21.51 -22.05
C VAL A 482 27.19 -22.27 -21.27
N PHE A 483 27.05 -23.58 -21.11
CA PHE A 483 28.06 -24.41 -20.45
C PHE A 483 29.44 -24.27 -21.10
N GLN A 484 29.52 -24.30 -22.43
CA GLN A 484 30.78 -24.12 -23.16
C GLN A 484 31.38 -22.72 -22.93
N LEU A 485 30.55 -21.68 -22.94
CA LEU A 485 31.00 -20.31 -22.68
C LEU A 485 31.52 -20.15 -21.24
N VAL A 486 30.79 -20.66 -20.24
CA VAL A 486 31.24 -20.62 -18.84
C VAL A 486 32.53 -21.40 -18.64
N ARG A 487 32.63 -22.58 -19.26
CA ARG A 487 33.85 -23.41 -19.16
C ARG A 487 35.09 -22.74 -19.72
N SER A 488 34.97 -21.80 -20.64
CA SER A 488 36.10 -21.05 -21.18
C SER A 488 36.82 -20.20 -20.13
N PHE A 489 36.13 -19.67 -19.13
CA PHE A 489 36.70 -18.88 -18.04
C PHE A 489 36.70 -19.59 -16.68
N TYR A 490 35.84 -20.62 -16.51
CA TYR A 490 35.81 -21.47 -15.32
C TYR A 490 35.85 -22.96 -15.74
N PRO A 491 37.06 -23.51 -15.99
CA PRO A 491 37.22 -24.87 -16.54
C PRO A 491 36.64 -25.99 -15.64
N ALA A 492 36.52 -25.73 -14.33
CA ALA A 492 35.98 -26.67 -13.35
C ALA A 492 34.45 -26.74 -13.33
N ALA A 493 33.74 -25.98 -14.18
CA ALA A 493 32.27 -26.04 -14.28
C ALA A 493 31.80 -27.47 -14.56
N ARG A 494 30.70 -27.85 -13.90
CA ARG A 494 30.09 -29.18 -14.01
C ARG A 494 28.84 -29.14 -14.87
N GLU A 495 28.80 -30.01 -15.85
CA GLU A 495 27.64 -30.28 -16.66
C GLU A 495 26.65 -31.15 -15.87
N ILE A 496 25.39 -30.73 -15.80
CA ILE A 496 24.28 -31.49 -15.24
C ILE A 496 23.29 -31.78 -16.37
N ARG A 497 22.90 -33.02 -16.54
CA ARG A 497 21.87 -33.43 -17.53
C ARG A 497 20.61 -33.89 -16.79
N TYR A 498 19.52 -33.22 -17.02
CA TYR A 498 18.24 -33.50 -16.36
C TYR A 498 17.53 -34.69 -17.03
N THR A 499 17.98 -35.92 -16.72
CA THR A 499 17.16 -37.09 -16.95
C THR A 499 16.05 -37.18 -15.90
N PRO A 500 14.96 -37.92 -16.12
CA PRO A 500 13.90 -38.12 -15.11
C PRO A 500 14.44 -38.64 -13.77
N GLU A 501 15.42 -39.57 -13.81
CA GLU A 501 16.06 -40.12 -12.63
C GLU A 501 16.88 -39.04 -11.89
N MET A 502 17.65 -38.22 -12.63
CA MET A 502 18.43 -37.13 -12.06
C MET A 502 17.53 -36.08 -11.41
N LYS A 503 16.43 -35.70 -12.09
CA LYS A 503 15.43 -34.78 -11.52
C LYS A 503 14.87 -35.31 -10.21
N THR A 504 14.46 -36.56 -10.19
CA THR A 504 13.92 -37.22 -8.98
C THR A 504 14.95 -37.22 -7.86
N ALA A 505 16.20 -37.59 -8.14
CA ALA A 505 17.28 -37.60 -7.15
C ALA A 505 17.56 -36.19 -6.58
N MET A 506 17.57 -35.18 -7.43
CA MET A 506 17.78 -33.77 -7.01
C MET A 506 16.64 -33.26 -6.16
N VAL A 507 15.39 -33.55 -6.53
CA VAL A 507 14.20 -33.16 -5.76
C VAL A 507 14.19 -33.80 -4.37
N LEU A 508 14.47 -35.13 -4.31
CA LEU A 508 14.57 -35.82 -3.03
C LEU A 508 15.71 -35.26 -2.17
N LYS A 509 16.87 -35.01 -2.78
CA LYS A 509 18.00 -34.38 -2.06
C LYS A 509 17.70 -32.98 -1.55
N ALA A 510 17.01 -32.16 -2.35
CA ALA A 510 16.57 -30.84 -1.92
C ALA A 510 15.57 -30.96 -0.74
N LYS A 511 14.62 -31.90 -0.81
CA LYS A 511 13.68 -32.15 0.29
C LYS A 511 14.36 -32.57 1.59
N ASP A 512 15.39 -33.42 1.52
CA ASP A 512 16.18 -33.83 2.69
C ASP A 512 17.01 -32.66 3.28
N THR A 513 17.22 -31.61 2.50
CA THR A 513 18.04 -30.46 2.91
C THR A 513 17.21 -29.33 3.52
N ILE A 514 15.93 -29.25 3.18
CA ILE A 514 14.95 -28.30 3.69
C ILE A 514 14.39 -28.77 5.04
#